data_681f35062fcd31a304be6e9d0645db1b
#
_entry.id   681f35062fcd31a304be6e9d0645db1b
#
_cell.length_a   1.000
_cell.length_b   1.000
_cell.length_c   1.000
_cell.angle_alpha   90.00
_cell.angle_beta   90.00
_cell.angle_gamma   90.00
#
_symmetry.space_group_name_H-M   'P 1'
#
loop_
_entity.id
_entity.type
_entity.pdbx_description
1 polymer ?
#
loop_
_entity_poly.entity_id
_entity_poly.type
_entity_poly.pdbx_seq_one_letter_code
_entity_poly.pdbx_strand_id
1 'polypeptide(L)'
;MNVNEIMKLLPHRYPFLLVDRVEEIEANKRIVAYKNITFNEDVFNGHFPGAPIFPGVMIVEAMAQASGILGFYSSETTAEDGKLFLFAGVDKARFKKPVVPGDKLVLTSDIDTVKRNMWRFNTTASVDDKVCCEATLLCAFQDRDKVV
;
A
#
# COMPACT_ATOMS: atom_id res chain seq x y z
N MET A 1 -2.35 -14.07 2.41
CA MET A 1 -3.30 -13.92 1.27
C MET A 1 -2.56 -13.88 -0.03
N ASN A 2 -3.05 -14.61 -1.01
CA ASN A 2 -2.55 -14.52 -2.38
C ASN A 2 -3.22 -13.35 -3.13
N VAL A 3 -2.80 -13.11 -4.37
CA VAL A 3 -3.28 -11.95 -5.15
C VAL A 3 -4.80 -12.00 -5.41
N ASN A 4 -5.39 -13.18 -5.58
CA ASN A 4 -6.83 -13.30 -5.80
C ASN A 4 -7.63 -12.90 -4.55
N GLU A 5 -7.11 -13.23 -3.37
CA GLU A 5 -7.73 -12.83 -2.10
C GLU A 5 -7.58 -11.32 -1.88
N ILE A 6 -6.43 -10.75 -2.24
CA ILE A 6 -6.19 -9.30 -2.20
C ILE A 6 -7.19 -8.57 -3.10
N MET A 7 -7.41 -9.06 -4.31
CA MET A 7 -8.33 -8.45 -5.27
C MET A 7 -9.80 -8.50 -4.82
N LYS A 8 -10.15 -9.35 -3.88
CA LYS A 8 -11.50 -9.34 -3.28
C LYS A 8 -11.67 -8.16 -2.31
N LEU A 9 -10.58 -7.70 -1.70
CA LEU A 9 -10.59 -6.58 -0.76
C LEU A 9 -10.37 -5.25 -1.47
N LEU A 10 -9.29 -5.13 -2.27
CA LEU A 10 -8.93 -3.89 -2.94
C LEU A 10 -9.58 -3.76 -4.32
N PRO A 11 -9.98 -2.54 -4.71
CA PRO A 11 -10.51 -2.29 -6.05
C PRO A 11 -9.42 -2.14 -7.11
N HIS A 12 -8.18 -1.90 -6.72
CA HIS A 12 -7.06 -1.67 -7.62
C HIS A 12 -6.83 -2.86 -8.55
N ARG A 13 -6.42 -2.59 -9.79
CA ARG A 13 -6.11 -3.60 -10.80
C ARG A 13 -4.87 -3.16 -11.58
N TYR A 14 -4.37 -4.04 -12.45
CA TYR A 14 -3.27 -3.72 -13.33
C TYR A 14 -3.52 -2.38 -14.07
N PRO A 15 -2.56 -1.49 -14.17
CA PRO A 15 -1.16 -1.61 -13.69
C PRO A 15 -0.92 -1.04 -12.28
N PHE A 16 -1.97 -0.77 -11.51
CA PHE A 16 -1.88 -0.02 -10.27
C PHE A 16 -2.14 -0.84 -9.00
N LEU A 17 -2.25 -2.14 -9.10
CA LEU A 17 -2.26 -3.02 -7.93
C LEU A 17 -0.81 -3.28 -7.52
N LEU A 18 -0.39 -2.75 -6.38
CA LEU A 18 1.01 -2.73 -5.95
C LEU A 18 1.29 -3.63 -4.74
N VAL A 19 0.43 -4.62 -4.49
CA VAL A 19 0.64 -5.61 -3.43
C VAL A 19 0.46 -7.00 -4.04
N ASP A 20 1.49 -7.83 -3.95
CA ASP A 20 1.48 -9.16 -4.53
C ASP A 20 1.04 -10.24 -3.54
N ARG A 21 1.36 -10.08 -2.26
CA ARG A 21 1.03 -11.06 -1.22
C ARG A 21 0.95 -10.42 0.15
N VAL A 22 0.05 -10.92 0.98
CA VAL A 22 0.02 -10.62 2.42
C VAL A 22 0.60 -11.81 3.16
N GLU A 23 1.65 -11.58 3.94
CA GLU A 23 2.30 -12.62 4.75
C GLU A 23 1.65 -12.75 6.13
N GLU A 24 1.31 -11.62 6.76
CA GLU A 24 0.71 -11.57 8.08
C GLU A 24 -0.35 -10.48 8.13
N ILE A 25 -1.46 -10.75 8.79
CA ILE A 25 -2.48 -9.75 9.04
C ILE A 25 -3.20 -10.06 10.36
N GLU A 26 -3.35 -9.03 11.18
CA GLU A 26 -4.13 -9.06 12.42
C GLU A 26 -5.12 -7.91 12.38
N ALA A 27 -6.41 -8.25 12.43
CA ALA A 27 -7.49 -7.25 12.37
C ALA A 27 -7.33 -6.18 13.44
N ASN A 28 -7.57 -4.95 13.08
CA ASN A 28 -7.47 -3.76 13.94
C ASN A 28 -6.07 -3.47 14.46
N LYS A 29 -5.05 -4.09 13.89
CA LYS A 29 -3.69 -3.95 14.40
C LYS A 29 -2.65 -3.77 13.30
N ARG A 30 -2.33 -4.81 12.52
CA ARG A 30 -1.13 -4.82 11.70
C ARG A 30 -1.25 -5.69 10.46
N ILE A 31 -0.56 -5.27 9.40
CA ILE A 31 -0.34 -6.05 8.20
C ILE A 31 1.15 -6.05 7.83
N VAL A 32 1.63 -7.20 7.35
CA VAL A 32 2.90 -7.34 6.65
C VAL A 32 2.61 -7.94 5.29
N ALA A 33 2.93 -7.20 4.26
CA ALA A 33 2.69 -7.58 2.86
C ALA A 33 3.94 -7.30 2.04
N TYR A 34 3.94 -7.64 0.75
CA TYR A 34 5.06 -7.26 -0.11
C TYR A 34 4.64 -7.08 -1.56
N LYS A 35 5.44 -6.31 -2.28
CA LYS A 35 5.45 -6.20 -3.73
C LYS A 35 6.79 -6.68 -4.26
N ASN A 36 6.76 -7.50 -5.30
CA ASN A 36 7.96 -7.84 -6.07
C ASN A 36 8.23 -6.71 -7.07
N ILE A 37 9.42 -6.14 -7.01
CA ILE A 37 9.85 -5.12 -7.96
C ILE A 37 10.52 -5.82 -9.13
N THR A 38 9.89 -5.78 -10.29
CA THR A 38 10.42 -6.44 -11.48
C THR A 38 10.70 -5.43 -12.60
N PHE A 39 11.74 -5.68 -13.38
CA PHE A 39 12.04 -4.84 -14.53
C PHE A 39 10.93 -4.85 -15.59
N ASN A 40 10.07 -5.87 -15.56
CA ASN A 40 8.91 -5.99 -16.44
C ASN A 40 7.72 -5.16 -15.94
N GLU A 41 7.96 -3.87 -15.68
CA GLU A 41 6.95 -2.87 -15.31
C GLU A 41 7.16 -1.62 -16.14
N ASP A 42 6.09 -1.10 -16.72
CA ASP A 42 6.17 0.07 -17.64
C ASP A 42 6.81 1.30 -17.01
N VAL A 43 6.68 1.47 -15.70
CA VAL A 43 7.20 2.65 -14.99
C VAL A 43 8.70 2.81 -15.18
N PHE A 44 9.45 1.72 -15.35
CA PHE A 44 10.91 1.78 -15.52
C PHE A 44 11.34 2.25 -16.90
N ASN A 45 10.45 2.33 -17.88
CA ASN A 45 10.74 2.93 -19.18
C ASN A 45 11.00 4.43 -19.05
N GLY A 46 10.35 5.08 -18.10
CA GLY A 46 10.45 6.53 -17.89
C GLY A 46 11.19 6.94 -16.62
N HIS A 47 11.34 6.04 -15.66
CA HIS A 47 11.90 6.39 -14.34
C HIS A 47 13.01 5.41 -13.94
N PHE A 48 14.22 5.49 -14.43
CA PHE A 48 14.68 6.38 -15.53
C PHE A 48 15.31 5.53 -16.62
N PRO A 49 15.35 5.99 -17.87
CA PRO A 49 16.02 5.24 -18.94
C PRO A 49 17.46 4.88 -18.59
N GLY A 50 17.77 3.56 -18.56
CA GLY A 50 19.08 3.06 -18.18
C GLY A 50 19.38 3.05 -16.68
N ALA A 51 18.50 3.60 -15.85
CA ALA A 51 18.64 3.65 -14.40
C ALA A 51 17.27 3.41 -13.72
N PRO A 52 16.78 2.17 -13.71
CA PRO A 52 15.45 1.88 -13.21
C PRO A 52 15.39 2.02 -11.69
N ILE A 53 14.59 2.96 -11.24
CA ILE A 53 14.33 3.23 -9.82
C ILE A 53 12.83 3.25 -9.62
N PHE A 54 12.34 2.48 -8.65
CA PHE A 54 10.90 2.48 -8.33
C PHE A 54 10.54 3.84 -7.72
N PRO A 55 9.57 4.58 -8.31
CA PRO A 55 9.26 5.93 -7.84
C PRO A 55 8.86 5.96 -6.37
N GLY A 56 9.40 6.93 -5.62
CA GLY A 56 9.07 7.09 -4.20
C GLY A 56 7.58 7.28 -3.97
N VAL A 57 6.89 8.01 -4.85
CA VAL A 57 5.43 8.20 -4.76
C VAL A 57 4.67 6.89 -4.91
N MET A 58 5.20 5.94 -5.69
CA MET A 58 4.60 4.61 -5.84
C MET A 58 4.90 3.71 -4.62
N ILE A 59 6.01 3.93 -3.93
CA ILE A 59 6.26 3.25 -2.65
C ILE A 59 5.21 3.67 -1.64
N VAL A 60 4.93 4.96 -1.54
CA VAL A 60 3.87 5.49 -0.66
C VAL A 60 2.52 4.92 -1.03
N GLU A 61 2.20 4.85 -2.33
CA GLU A 61 0.96 4.22 -2.80
C GLU A 61 0.88 2.75 -2.42
N ALA A 62 1.98 1.99 -2.56
CA ALA A 62 2.01 0.58 -2.16
C ALA A 62 1.77 0.41 -0.65
N MET A 63 2.37 1.29 0.19
CA MET A 63 2.11 1.31 1.63
C MET A 63 0.63 1.64 1.92
N ALA A 64 0.04 2.54 1.16
CA ALA A 64 -1.38 2.87 1.29
C ALA A 64 -2.29 1.71 0.91
N GLN A 65 -1.95 0.97 -0.13
CA GLN A 65 -2.71 -0.21 -0.54
C GLN A 65 -2.64 -1.31 0.53
N ALA A 66 -1.47 -1.55 1.11
CA ALA A 66 -1.33 -2.49 2.22
C ALA A 66 -2.19 -2.04 3.42
N SER A 67 -2.18 -0.74 3.73
CA SER A 67 -3.03 -0.15 4.77
C SER A 67 -4.52 -0.32 4.45
N GLY A 68 -4.90 -0.14 3.20
CA GLY A 68 -6.27 -0.36 2.71
C GLY A 68 -6.73 -1.81 2.88
N ILE A 69 -5.86 -2.77 2.60
CA ILE A 69 -6.16 -4.19 2.85
C ILE A 69 -6.45 -4.40 4.34
N LEU A 70 -5.61 -3.86 5.21
CA LEU A 70 -5.80 -3.95 6.66
C LEU A 70 -7.11 -3.30 7.08
N GLY A 71 -7.44 -2.14 6.51
CA GLY A 71 -8.69 -1.44 6.80
C GLY A 71 -9.92 -2.22 6.39
N PHE A 72 -9.94 -2.75 5.18
CA PHE A 72 -11.05 -3.60 4.70
C PHE A 72 -11.19 -4.88 5.53
N TYR A 73 -10.07 -5.54 5.78
CA TYR A 73 -10.05 -6.76 6.60
C TYR A 73 -10.57 -6.50 8.02
N SER A 74 -10.16 -5.39 8.63
CA SER A 74 -10.52 -5.01 10.00
C SER A 74 -11.99 -4.59 10.13
N SER A 75 -12.55 -3.95 9.09
CA SER A 75 -13.94 -3.51 9.07
C SER A 75 -14.90 -4.56 8.52
N GLU A 76 -14.39 -5.74 8.14
CA GLU A 76 -15.18 -6.84 7.57
C GLU A 76 -15.99 -6.41 6.34
N THR A 77 -15.41 -5.51 5.52
CA THR A 77 -16.00 -5.03 4.27
C THR A 77 -15.03 -5.22 3.12
N THR A 78 -15.52 -5.04 1.91
CA THR A 78 -14.72 -5.12 0.68
C THR A 78 -15.03 -3.97 -0.25
N ALA A 79 -14.21 -3.79 -1.29
CA ALA A 79 -14.50 -2.82 -2.33
C ALA A 79 -15.83 -3.12 -3.05
N GLU A 80 -16.21 -4.39 -3.14
CA GLU A 80 -17.48 -4.81 -3.75
C GLU A 80 -18.69 -4.34 -2.93
N ASP A 81 -18.52 -4.09 -1.63
CA ASP A 81 -19.55 -3.51 -0.77
C ASP A 81 -19.76 -2.01 -1.02
N GLY A 82 -19.11 -1.45 -2.04
CA GLY A 82 -19.23 -0.04 -2.39
C GLY A 82 -18.42 0.90 -1.51
N LYS A 83 -17.37 0.40 -0.87
CA LYS A 83 -16.47 1.19 -0.02
C LYS A 83 -15.15 1.46 -0.71
N LEU A 84 -14.54 2.59 -0.36
CA LEU A 84 -13.22 2.99 -0.82
C LEU A 84 -12.40 3.52 0.36
N PHE A 85 -11.09 3.24 0.34
CA PHE A 85 -10.11 3.95 1.15
C PHE A 85 -9.39 4.96 0.27
N LEU A 86 -9.54 6.24 0.56
CA LEU A 86 -8.93 7.32 -0.19
C LEU A 86 -7.86 8.00 0.65
N PHE A 87 -6.77 8.42 0.01
CA PHE A 87 -5.79 9.27 0.66
C PHE A 87 -6.44 10.57 1.12
N ALA A 88 -6.25 10.90 2.40
CA ALA A 88 -6.60 12.20 2.95
C ALA A 88 -5.35 13.00 3.32
N GLY A 89 -4.25 12.32 3.62
CA GLY A 89 -2.99 12.99 3.92
C GLY A 89 -1.83 12.02 3.99
N VAL A 90 -0.63 12.56 3.78
CA VAL A 90 0.64 11.88 3.96
C VAL A 90 1.51 12.79 4.83
N ASP A 91 1.99 12.27 5.95
CA ASP A 91 2.79 13.02 6.90
C ASP A 91 4.11 12.30 7.19
N LYS A 92 5.15 13.09 7.47
CA LYS A 92 6.48 12.56 7.85
C LYS A 92 7.03 11.54 6.87
N ALA A 93 6.78 11.72 5.57
CA ALA A 93 7.35 10.86 4.54
C ALA A 93 8.87 11.03 4.47
N ARG A 94 9.59 9.91 4.53
CA ARG A 94 11.05 9.88 4.43
C ARG A 94 11.46 8.81 3.45
N PHE A 95 12.24 9.19 2.45
CA PHE A 95 12.80 8.30 1.43
C PHE A 95 14.27 8.09 1.75
N LYS A 96 14.64 6.91 2.26
CA LYS A 96 15.98 6.66 2.81
C LYS A 96 16.90 5.91 1.86
N LYS A 97 16.32 5.04 1.01
CA LYS A 97 17.09 4.21 0.07
C LYS A 97 16.29 3.99 -1.20
N PRO A 98 16.92 4.01 -2.38
CA PRO A 98 16.25 3.66 -3.61
C PRO A 98 15.83 2.20 -3.63
N VAL A 99 14.72 1.93 -4.29
CA VAL A 99 14.19 0.59 -4.55
C VAL A 99 14.35 0.32 -6.05
N VAL A 100 14.90 -0.83 -6.40
CA VAL A 100 15.26 -1.17 -7.77
C VAL A 100 14.71 -2.54 -8.17
N PRO A 101 14.63 -2.84 -9.50
CA PRO A 101 14.21 -4.17 -9.95
C PRO A 101 15.05 -5.28 -9.33
N GLY A 102 14.40 -6.36 -8.91
CA GLY A 102 14.99 -7.46 -8.16
C GLY A 102 14.72 -7.39 -6.66
N ASP A 103 14.30 -6.23 -6.15
CA ASP A 103 13.98 -6.09 -4.72
C ASP A 103 12.60 -6.69 -4.39
N LYS A 104 12.52 -7.28 -3.22
CA LYS A 104 11.24 -7.61 -2.57
C LYS A 104 10.93 -6.49 -1.59
N LEU A 105 9.95 -5.67 -1.92
CA LEU A 105 9.56 -4.52 -1.11
C LEU A 105 8.54 -4.96 -0.05
N VAL A 106 8.98 -5.06 1.19
CA VAL A 106 8.12 -5.44 2.32
C VAL A 106 7.40 -4.21 2.84
N LEU A 107 6.08 -4.31 2.91
CA LEU A 107 5.17 -3.23 3.30
C LEU A 107 4.56 -3.58 4.65
N THR A 108 4.87 -2.77 5.66
CA THR A 108 4.34 -2.96 7.01
C THR A 108 3.48 -1.77 7.37
N SER A 109 2.27 -2.03 7.88
CA SER A 109 1.37 -0.97 8.30
C SER A 109 0.72 -1.32 9.63
N ASP A 110 0.79 -0.38 10.55
CA ASP A 110 0.15 -0.48 11.86
C ASP A 110 -0.96 0.55 11.96
N ILE A 111 -2.16 0.15 12.44
CA ILE A 111 -3.22 1.10 12.71
C ILE A 111 -2.84 1.90 13.96
N ASP A 112 -2.73 3.21 13.81
CA ASP A 112 -2.47 4.12 14.91
C ASP A 112 -3.77 4.57 15.58
N THR A 113 -4.66 5.20 14.80
CA THR A 113 -5.97 5.64 15.29
C THR A 113 -7.04 5.46 14.23
N VAL A 114 -8.27 5.24 14.71
CA VAL A 114 -9.47 5.27 13.88
C VAL A 114 -10.45 6.21 14.57
N LYS A 115 -10.82 7.31 13.90
CA LYS A 115 -11.80 8.27 14.38
C LYS A 115 -12.86 8.47 13.29
N ARG A 116 -14.07 7.94 13.52
CA ARG A 116 -15.15 7.93 12.53
C ARG A 116 -14.69 7.17 11.28
N ASN A 117 -14.66 7.83 10.11
CA ASN A 117 -14.19 7.26 8.86
C ASN A 117 -12.74 7.58 8.53
N MET A 118 -12.01 8.22 9.47
CA MET A 118 -10.62 8.59 9.28
C MET A 118 -9.70 7.59 9.97
N TRP A 119 -8.83 6.96 9.18
CA TRP A 119 -7.89 5.95 9.62
C TRP A 119 -6.47 6.48 9.48
N ARG A 120 -5.71 6.40 10.56
CA ARG A 120 -4.29 6.78 10.58
C ARG A 120 -3.44 5.52 10.70
N PHE A 121 -2.45 5.41 9.82
CA PHE A 121 -1.53 4.27 9.78
C PHE A 121 -0.09 4.75 9.88
N ASN A 122 0.72 4.03 10.66
CA ASN A 122 2.17 4.18 10.64
C ASN A 122 2.73 3.10 9.74
N THR A 123 3.47 3.50 8.70
CA THR A 123 3.89 2.59 7.63
C THR A 123 5.39 2.63 7.39
N THR A 124 5.93 1.49 6.99
CA THR A 124 7.30 1.36 6.49
C THR A 124 7.33 0.47 5.27
N ALA A 125 8.28 0.75 4.39
CA ALA A 125 8.66 -0.12 3.27
C ALA A 125 10.13 -0.46 3.41
N SER A 126 10.48 -1.75 3.32
CA SER A 126 11.85 -2.22 3.55
C SER A 126 12.27 -3.26 2.51
N VAL A 127 13.58 -3.33 2.28
CA VAL A 127 14.23 -4.35 1.45
C VAL A 127 15.38 -4.94 2.27
N ASP A 128 15.41 -6.27 2.38
CA ASP A 128 16.42 -6.99 3.17
C ASP A 128 16.56 -6.43 4.60
N ASP A 129 15.40 -6.21 5.25
CA ASP A 129 15.29 -5.68 6.62
C ASP A 129 15.80 -4.24 6.80
N LYS A 130 16.06 -3.51 5.70
CA LYS A 130 16.47 -2.10 5.75
C LYS A 130 15.33 -1.21 5.27
N VAL A 131 14.94 -0.26 6.10
CA VAL A 131 13.86 0.69 5.77
C VAL A 131 14.29 1.56 4.59
N CYS A 132 13.49 1.53 3.52
CA CYS A 132 13.66 2.35 2.32
C CYS A 132 12.78 3.59 2.35
N CYS A 133 11.60 3.48 2.95
CA CYS A 133 10.64 4.57 3.06
C CYS A 133 9.80 4.39 4.33
N GLU A 134 9.42 5.51 4.93
CA GLU A 134 8.46 5.51 6.04
C GLU A 134 7.51 6.70 5.90
N ALA A 135 6.30 6.55 6.36
CA ALA A 135 5.31 7.62 6.36
C ALA A 135 4.17 7.31 7.32
N THR A 136 3.52 8.37 7.80
CA THR A 136 2.21 8.27 8.44
C THR A 136 1.15 8.59 7.39
N LEU A 137 0.21 7.69 7.18
CA LEU A 137 -0.84 7.83 6.17
C LEU A 137 -2.18 8.08 6.84
N LEU A 138 -2.91 9.03 6.28
CA LEU A 138 -4.29 9.32 6.67
C LEU A 138 -5.20 8.91 5.51
N CYS A 139 -6.14 8.01 5.77
CA CYS A 139 -7.06 7.51 4.76
C CYS A 139 -8.50 7.71 5.21
N ALA A 140 -9.36 8.12 4.30
CA ALA A 140 -10.79 8.23 4.52
C ALA A 140 -11.49 6.98 4.00
N PHE A 141 -12.27 6.34 4.85
CA PHE A 141 -13.11 5.21 4.48
C PHE A 141 -14.49 5.74 4.11
N GLN A 142 -14.84 5.69 2.82
CA GLN A 142 -16.03 6.34 2.30
C GLN A 142 -16.85 5.45 1.39
N ASP A 143 -18.14 5.78 1.26
CA ASP A 143 -19.00 5.17 0.26
C ASP A 143 -18.61 5.66 -1.13
N ARG A 144 -18.50 4.74 -2.10
CA ARG A 144 -18.18 5.06 -3.49
C ARG A 144 -19.14 6.10 -4.07
N ASP A 145 -20.43 5.97 -3.79
CA ASP A 145 -21.48 6.84 -4.33
C ASP A 145 -21.35 8.29 -3.88
N LYS A 146 -20.58 8.56 -2.81
CA LYS A 146 -20.31 9.92 -2.32
C LYS A 146 -19.09 10.55 -2.97
N VAL A 147 -18.34 9.79 -3.77
CA VAL A 147 -17.08 10.23 -4.38
C VAL A 147 -17.22 10.43 -5.89
N VAL A 148 -17.98 9.57 -6.54
CA VAL A 148 -18.19 9.58 -7.99
C VAL A 148 -19.64 9.51 -8.36
#